data_f6878610cc08276cd2b8fbfbc465ae90
#
_entry.id   f6878610cc08276cd2b8fbfbc465ae90
#
_cell.length_a   1.000
_cell.length_b   1.000
_cell.length_c   1.000
_cell.angle_alpha   90.00
_cell.angle_beta   90.00
_cell.angle_gamma   90.00
#
_symmetry.space_group_name_H-M   'P 1'
#
loop_
_entity.id
_entity.type
_entity.pdbx_description
1 polymer ?
#
loop_
_entity_poly.entity_id
_entity_poly.type
_entity_poly.pdbx_seq_one_letter_code
_entity_poly.pdbx_strand_id
1 'polypeptide(L)'
;MQKNLILILLISFIFLQSFEIKANPSVELNYSNKTEIQSVIKKQIFAFQKENYKKAFSYASPNIQNTFKNSENFIKMVKKGYSPLLNLKKFRFGKLIYLKNTKIQEVILFTKNNQLFKAYYQMIKIHDNSWKIDGVLIRSSNGPKI
;
A
#
# COMPACT_ATOMS: atom_id res chain seq x y z
N MET A 1 -52.41 -10.22 37.87
CA MET A 1 -50.94 -10.21 37.79
C MET A 1 -50.34 -10.82 36.51
N GLN A 2 -51.10 -11.60 35.70
CA GLN A 2 -50.57 -12.21 34.45
C GLN A 2 -50.43 -11.27 33.24
N LYS A 3 -51.21 -10.20 33.19
CA LYS A 3 -51.14 -9.28 32.01
C LYS A 3 -49.89 -8.43 31.91
N ASN A 4 -49.21 -8.13 33.01
CA ASN A 4 -48.00 -7.31 33.04
C ASN A 4 -46.71 -8.11 32.68
N LEU A 5 -46.74 -9.44 32.87
CA LEU A 5 -45.59 -10.30 32.53
C LEU A 5 -45.43 -10.49 31.04
N ILE A 6 -46.56 -10.58 30.31
CA ILE A 6 -46.56 -10.70 28.83
C ILE A 6 -46.09 -9.40 28.16
N LEU A 7 -46.41 -8.25 28.72
CA LEU A 7 -45.97 -6.96 28.18
C LEU A 7 -44.46 -6.75 28.32
N ILE A 8 -43.87 -7.21 29.43
CA ILE A 8 -42.40 -7.14 29.66
C ILE A 8 -41.64 -8.08 28.71
N LEU A 9 -42.21 -9.26 28.41
CA LEU A 9 -41.62 -10.20 27.45
C LEU A 9 -41.64 -9.68 26.01
N LEU A 10 -42.69 -8.96 25.63
CA LEU A 10 -42.81 -8.35 24.29
C LEU A 10 -41.83 -7.18 24.12
N ILE A 11 -41.61 -6.36 25.13
CA ILE A 11 -40.61 -5.26 25.10
C ILE A 11 -39.18 -5.81 25.03
N SER A 12 -38.91 -6.93 25.70
CA SER A 12 -37.57 -7.58 25.63
C SER A 12 -37.25 -8.16 24.24
N PHE A 13 -38.29 -8.56 23.48
CA PHE A 13 -38.11 -9.12 22.12
C PHE A 13 -37.83 -8.05 21.06
N ILE A 14 -38.29 -6.82 21.26
CA ILE A 14 -38.07 -5.71 20.32
C ILE A 14 -36.65 -5.16 20.41
N PHE A 15 -35.94 -5.36 21.55
CA PHE A 15 -34.56 -4.84 21.74
C PHE A 15 -33.47 -5.76 21.16
N LEU A 16 -33.82 -6.94 20.63
CA LEU A 16 -32.89 -7.88 20.01
C LEU A 16 -32.87 -7.78 18.46
N GLN A 17 -33.30 -6.66 17.91
CA GLN A 17 -32.98 -6.36 16.51
C GLN A 17 -31.52 -5.90 16.46
N SER A 18 -30.66 -6.85 16.13
CA SER A 18 -29.26 -6.61 15.81
C SER A 18 -29.16 -5.45 14.82
N PHE A 19 -28.58 -4.36 15.25
CA PHE A 19 -28.27 -3.23 14.37
C PHE A 19 -27.16 -3.73 13.44
N GLU A 20 -27.54 -4.35 12.33
CA GLU A 20 -26.59 -4.71 11.29
C GLU A 20 -26.05 -3.42 10.68
N ILE A 21 -24.86 -3.02 11.13
CA ILE A 21 -24.08 -1.97 10.47
C ILE A 21 -23.67 -2.53 9.12
N LYS A 22 -24.46 -2.28 8.08
CA LYS A 22 -24.06 -2.55 6.70
C LYS A 22 -22.85 -1.66 6.39
N ALA A 23 -21.67 -2.26 6.35
CA ALA A 23 -20.47 -1.58 5.89
C ALA A 23 -20.72 -1.00 4.49
N ASN A 24 -20.32 0.25 4.25
CA ASN A 24 -20.44 0.87 2.94
C ASN A 24 -19.47 0.16 1.98
N PRO A 25 -19.95 -0.50 0.90
CA PRO A 25 -19.12 -1.29 0.01
C PRO A 25 -17.95 -0.50 -0.60
N SER A 26 -18.12 0.79 -0.82
CA SER A 26 -17.07 1.67 -1.35
C SER A 26 -15.95 1.92 -0.34
N VAL A 27 -16.27 2.02 0.96
CA VAL A 27 -15.29 2.19 2.03
C VAL A 27 -14.50 0.91 2.23
N GLU A 28 -15.16 -0.23 2.22
CA GLU A 28 -14.54 -1.54 2.36
C GLU A 28 -13.59 -1.85 1.19
N LEU A 29 -14.01 -1.58 -0.05
CA LEU A 29 -13.18 -1.74 -1.24
C LEU A 29 -11.95 -0.83 -1.21
N ASN A 30 -12.08 0.41 -0.76
CA ASN A 30 -10.97 1.34 -0.63
C ASN A 30 -9.97 0.89 0.45
N TYR A 31 -10.47 0.35 1.55
CA TYR A 31 -9.62 -0.19 2.62
C TYR A 31 -8.85 -1.43 2.15
N SER A 32 -9.51 -2.37 1.47
CA SER A 32 -8.90 -3.56 0.89
C SER A 32 -7.79 -3.19 -0.10
N ASN A 33 -8.07 -2.31 -1.07
CA ASN A 33 -7.09 -1.82 -2.03
C ASN A 33 -5.86 -1.18 -1.36
N LYS A 34 -6.06 -0.37 -0.31
CA LYS A 34 -4.96 0.24 0.44
C LYS A 34 -4.06 -0.81 1.08
N THR A 35 -4.65 -1.80 1.74
CA THR A 35 -3.91 -2.88 2.41
C THR A 35 -3.11 -3.71 1.42
N GLU A 36 -3.70 -4.09 0.28
CA GLU A 36 -3.04 -4.84 -0.79
C GLU A 36 -1.87 -4.05 -1.40
N ILE A 37 -2.07 -2.78 -1.74
CA ILE A 37 -1.05 -1.88 -2.27
C ILE A 37 0.13 -1.78 -1.31
N GLN A 38 -0.13 -1.50 -0.03
CA GLN A 38 0.90 -1.37 0.98
C GLN A 38 1.65 -2.69 1.21
N SER A 39 0.96 -3.82 1.12
CA SER A 39 1.57 -5.15 1.21
C SER A 39 2.57 -5.39 0.07
N VAL A 40 2.21 -5.07 -1.18
CA VAL A 40 3.10 -5.22 -2.34
C VAL A 40 4.35 -4.35 -2.19
N ILE A 41 4.19 -3.08 -1.84
CA ILE A 41 5.31 -2.15 -1.64
C ILE A 41 6.22 -2.63 -0.51
N LYS A 42 5.64 -3.02 0.63
CA LYS A 42 6.39 -3.56 1.78
C LYS A 42 7.22 -4.79 1.39
N LYS A 43 6.63 -5.72 0.63
CA LYS A 43 7.32 -6.93 0.16
C LYS A 43 8.48 -6.59 -0.78
N GLN A 44 8.34 -5.59 -1.67
CA GLN A 44 9.43 -5.14 -2.54
C GLN A 44 10.56 -4.51 -1.73
N ILE A 45 10.24 -3.61 -0.79
CA ILE A 45 11.24 -2.98 0.09
C ILE A 45 12.01 -4.03 0.88
N PHE A 46 11.35 -5.03 1.46
CA PHE A 46 12.03 -6.11 2.18
C PHE A 46 12.87 -7.00 1.27
N ALA A 47 12.46 -7.21 0.03
CA ALA A 47 13.26 -7.93 -0.94
C ALA A 47 14.55 -7.17 -1.27
N PHE A 48 14.51 -5.84 -1.41
CA PHE A 48 15.70 -5.00 -1.55
C PHE A 48 16.63 -5.09 -0.33
N GLN A 49 16.08 -4.99 0.88
CA GLN A 49 16.87 -5.09 2.12
C GLN A 49 17.56 -6.44 2.30
N LYS A 50 16.96 -7.51 1.74
CA LYS A 50 17.52 -8.87 1.74
C LYS A 50 18.37 -9.18 0.49
N GLU A 51 18.61 -8.18 -0.35
CA GLU A 51 19.30 -8.32 -1.64
C GLU A 51 18.68 -9.37 -2.58
N ASN A 52 17.42 -9.72 -2.35
CA ASN A 52 16.67 -10.62 -3.22
C ASN A 52 16.07 -9.83 -4.41
N TYR A 53 16.95 -9.45 -5.34
CA TYR A 53 16.59 -8.57 -6.45
C TYR A 53 15.63 -9.22 -7.44
N LYS A 54 15.72 -10.54 -7.64
CA LYS A 54 14.75 -11.29 -8.44
C LYS A 54 13.34 -11.17 -7.85
N LYS A 55 13.21 -11.31 -6.53
CA LYS A 55 11.93 -11.14 -5.84
C LYS A 55 11.46 -9.68 -5.87
N ALA A 56 12.35 -8.70 -5.68
CA ALA A 56 12.00 -7.28 -5.79
C ALA A 56 11.47 -6.95 -7.20
N PHE A 57 12.09 -7.48 -8.25
CA PHE A 57 11.68 -7.31 -9.65
C PHE A 57 10.31 -7.94 -9.94
N SER A 58 9.95 -9.04 -9.31
CA SER A 58 8.65 -9.70 -9.52
C SER A 58 7.44 -8.86 -9.06
N TYR A 59 7.64 -7.84 -8.22
CA TYR A 59 6.59 -6.89 -7.82
C TYR A 59 6.39 -5.74 -8.81
N ALA A 60 7.30 -5.57 -9.78
CA ALA A 60 7.16 -4.59 -10.84
C ALA A 60 6.08 -5.00 -11.85
N SER A 61 5.48 -4.01 -12.49
CA SER A 61 4.48 -4.23 -13.56
C SER A 61 5.09 -4.94 -14.77
N PRO A 62 4.26 -5.55 -15.63
CA PRO A 62 4.72 -6.11 -16.90
C PRO A 62 5.47 -5.09 -17.77
N ASN A 63 5.06 -3.82 -17.72
CA ASN A 63 5.72 -2.71 -18.43
C ASN A 63 7.17 -2.53 -17.97
N ILE A 64 7.38 -2.45 -16.67
CA ILE A 64 8.72 -2.36 -16.06
C ILE A 64 9.53 -3.61 -16.37
N GLN A 65 8.94 -4.80 -16.21
CA GLN A 65 9.62 -6.06 -16.50
C GLN A 65 10.03 -6.18 -17.98
N ASN A 66 9.18 -5.74 -18.89
CA ASN A 66 9.50 -5.71 -20.32
C ASN A 66 10.58 -4.69 -20.67
N THR A 67 10.66 -3.57 -19.94
CA THR A 67 11.69 -2.55 -20.13
C THR A 67 13.06 -3.04 -19.70
N PHE A 68 13.17 -3.64 -18.52
CA PHE A 68 14.46 -4.06 -17.96
C PHE A 68 14.86 -5.48 -18.33
N LYS A 69 13.94 -6.32 -18.81
CA LYS A 69 14.11 -7.72 -19.25
C LYS A 69 14.45 -8.71 -18.13
N ASN A 70 15.30 -8.34 -17.18
CA ASN A 70 15.74 -9.20 -16.08
C ASN A 70 16.03 -8.38 -14.81
N SER A 71 16.20 -9.10 -13.69
CA SER A 71 16.50 -8.51 -12.37
C SER A 71 17.86 -7.82 -12.29
N GLU A 72 18.82 -8.25 -13.08
CA GLU A 72 20.19 -7.71 -13.12
C GLU A 72 20.18 -6.28 -13.70
N ASN A 73 19.50 -6.07 -14.81
CA ASN A 73 19.33 -4.74 -15.41
C ASN A 73 18.47 -3.83 -14.53
N PHE A 74 17.42 -4.40 -13.93
CA PHE A 74 16.57 -3.65 -13.00
C PHE A 74 17.36 -3.16 -11.79
N ILE A 75 18.16 -4.01 -11.14
CA ILE A 75 18.94 -3.58 -9.97
C ILE A 75 20.07 -2.61 -10.32
N LYS A 76 20.67 -2.70 -11.50
CA LYS A 76 21.63 -1.68 -11.96
C LYS A 76 20.99 -0.29 -12.00
N MET A 77 19.78 -0.18 -12.51
CA MET A 77 19.01 1.07 -12.51
C MET A 77 18.67 1.53 -11.09
N VAL A 78 18.21 0.60 -10.23
CA VAL A 78 17.86 0.92 -8.83
C VAL A 78 19.09 1.42 -8.06
N LYS A 79 20.26 0.78 -8.22
CA LYS A 79 21.52 1.22 -7.59
C LYS A 79 21.91 2.62 -8.04
N LYS A 80 21.68 2.97 -9.30
CA LYS A 80 22.04 4.27 -9.87
C LYS A 80 21.11 5.41 -9.42
N GLY A 81 19.80 5.17 -9.35
CA GLY A 81 18.81 6.23 -9.18
C GLY A 81 17.96 6.15 -7.90
N TYR A 82 18.00 5.05 -7.16
CA TYR A 82 17.08 4.77 -6.05
C TYR A 82 17.81 4.34 -4.77
N SER A 83 19.01 4.84 -4.56
CA SER A 83 19.86 4.50 -3.40
C SER A 83 19.16 4.64 -2.03
N PRO A 84 18.18 5.56 -1.79
CA PRO A 84 17.45 5.61 -0.54
C PRO A 84 16.67 4.34 -0.20
N LEU A 85 16.22 3.55 -1.20
CA LEU A 85 15.56 2.27 -0.98
C LEU A 85 16.52 1.18 -0.54
N LEU A 86 17.78 1.23 -0.99
CA LEU A 86 18.83 0.26 -0.64
C LEU A 86 19.49 0.60 0.69
N ASN A 87 19.57 1.89 1.04
CA ASN A 87 20.18 2.38 2.28
C ASN A 87 19.12 2.69 3.36
N LEU A 88 18.01 1.96 3.36
CA LEU A 88 16.86 2.22 4.21
C LEU A 88 17.10 1.73 5.64
N LYS A 89 16.78 2.58 6.64
CA LYS A 89 16.73 2.25 8.07
C LYS A 89 15.31 1.86 8.49
N LYS A 90 14.33 2.67 8.11
CA LYS A 90 12.89 2.44 8.35
C LYS A 90 12.06 3.21 7.34
N PHE A 91 10.80 2.83 7.21
CA PHE A 91 9.83 3.57 6.40
C PHE A 91 8.45 3.60 7.06
N ARG A 92 7.62 4.51 6.60
CA ARG A 92 6.19 4.54 6.93
C ARG A 92 5.37 4.92 5.72
N PHE A 93 4.15 4.43 5.64
CA PHE A 93 3.21 4.84 4.60
C PHE A 93 2.62 6.21 4.92
N GLY A 94 2.52 7.06 3.90
CA GLY A 94 1.84 8.33 3.93
C GLY A 94 0.48 8.25 3.23
N LYS A 95 0.13 9.31 2.48
CA LYS A 95 -1.14 9.41 1.76
C LYS A 95 -1.24 8.39 0.62
N LEU A 96 -2.43 7.85 0.40
CA LEU A 96 -2.79 7.12 -0.81
C LEU A 96 -3.71 8.01 -1.65
N ILE A 97 -3.30 8.29 -2.88
CA ILE A 97 -4.02 9.14 -3.83
C ILE A 97 -4.66 8.25 -4.89
N TYR A 98 -5.96 8.42 -5.10
CA TYR A 98 -6.74 7.66 -6.06
C TYR A 98 -6.87 8.48 -7.36
N LEU A 99 -6.29 7.97 -8.45
CA LEU A 99 -6.48 8.45 -9.81
C LEU A 99 -7.31 7.44 -10.59
N LYS A 100 -7.85 7.82 -11.75
CA LYS A 100 -8.80 6.99 -12.52
C LYS A 100 -8.34 5.52 -12.65
N ASN A 101 -7.17 5.28 -13.22
CA ASN A 101 -6.64 3.94 -13.50
C ASN A 101 -5.38 3.60 -12.69
N THR A 102 -4.95 4.48 -11.79
CA THR A 102 -3.69 4.39 -11.07
C THR A 102 -3.89 4.83 -9.63
N LYS A 103 -3.12 4.26 -8.71
CA LYS A 103 -3.03 4.73 -7.32
C LYS A 103 -1.61 5.15 -7.04
N ILE A 104 -1.43 6.22 -6.29
CA ILE A 104 -0.11 6.67 -5.86
C ILE A 104 -0.02 6.59 -4.34
N GLN A 105 0.83 5.69 -3.85
CA GLN A 105 1.12 5.54 -2.43
C GLN A 105 2.38 6.33 -2.09
N GLU A 106 2.26 7.33 -1.23
CA GLU A 106 3.41 7.99 -0.62
C GLU A 106 4.04 7.05 0.42
N VAL A 107 5.37 6.95 0.39
CA VAL A 107 6.19 6.24 1.39
C VAL A 107 7.27 7.17 1.87
N ILE A 108 7.35 7.37 3.18
CA ILE A 108 8.38 8.19 3.81
C ILE A 108 9.53 7.29 4.20
N LEU A 109 10.70 7.56 3.65
CA LEU A 109 11.90 6.75 3.78
C LEU A 109 12.88 7.44 4.73
N PHE A 110 13.34 6.74 5.76
CA PHE A 110 14.40 7.16 6.67
C PHE A 110 15.63 6.29 6.40
N THR A 111 16.71 6.88 5.91
CA THR A 111 17.92 6.17 5.55
C THR A 111 18.87 5.97 6.75
N LYS A 112 19.83 5.05 6.60
CA LYS A 112 20.82 4.77 7.65
C LYS A 112 21.71 5.96 7.98
N ASN A 113 21.91 6.87 7.01
CA ASN A 113 22.64 8.14 7.19
C ASN A 113 21.72 9.31 7.61
N ASN A 114 20.57 9.00 8.23
CA ASN A 114 19.61 9.95 8.81
C ASN A 114 19.02 10.96 7.82
N GLN A 115 18.97 10.64 6.54
CA GLN A 115 18.30 11.46 5.53
C GLN A 115 16.85 11.03 5.38
N LEU A 116 15.99 12.00 5.02
CA LEU A 116 14.56 11.83 4.81
C LEU A 116 14.20 12.00 3.33
N PHE A 117 13.49 11.03 2.77
CA PHE A 117 12.98 11.07 1.41
C PHE A 117 11.49 10.73 1.38
N LYS A 118 10.81 11.22 0.34
CA LYS A 118 9.47 10.79 -0.04
C LYS A 118 9.55 10.00 -1.33
N ALA A 119 9.05 8.78 -1.31
CA ALA A 119 8.87 7.95 -2.49
C ALA A 119 7.38 7.90 -2.85
N TYR A 120 7.06 8.09 -4.11
CA TYR A 120 5.71 8.03 -4.67
C TYR A 120 5.63 6.80 -5.55
N TYR A 121 5.00 5.76 -5.04
CA TYR A 121 4.80 4.49 -5.74
C TYR A 121 3.56 4.56 -6.61
N GLN A 122 3.75 4.51 -7.91
CA GLN A 122 2.66 4.37 -8.86
C GLN A 122 2.25 2.89 -8.92
N MET A 123 0.98 2.62 -8.62
CA MET A 123 0.42 1.28 -8.52
C MET A 123 -0.67 1.08 -9.57
N ILE A 124 -0.61 -0.04 -10.26
CA ILE A 124 -1.65 -0.47 -11.21
C ILE A 124 -2.17 -1.84 -10.83
N LYS A 125 -3.42 -2.10 -11.18
CA LYS A 125 -4.04 -3.42 -11.08
C LYS A 125 -3.93 -4.10 -12.44
N ILE A 126 -3.40 -5.33 -12.48
CA ILE A 126 -3.26 -6.10 -13.73
C ILE A 126 -4.41 -7.11 -13.90
N HIS A 127 -4.43 -7.86 -15.01
CA HIS A 127 -5.56 -8.72 -15.41
C HIS A 127 -5.98 -9.77 -14.38
N ASP A 128 -5.06 -10.27 -13.55
CA ASP A 128 -5.34 -11.22 -12.47
C ASP A 128 -5.82 -10.54 -11.18
N ASN A 129 -6.19 -9.26 -11.25
CA ASN A 129 -6.57 -8.41 -10.13
C ASN A 129 -5.45 -8.15 -9.09
N SER A 130 -4.20 -8.52 -9.36
CA SER A 130 -3.08 -8.21 -8.47
C SER A 130 -2.54 -6.79 -8.68
N TRP A 131 -2.08 -6.17 -7.60
CA TRP A 131 -1.39 -4.88 -7.65
C TRP A 131 0.07 -5.04 -8.03
N LYS A 132 0.56 -4.17 -8.91
CA LYS A 132 1.96 -4.10 -9.34
C LYS A 132 2.48 -2.67 -9.29
N ILE A 133 3.78 -2.54 -9.08
CA ILE A 133 4.50 -1.26 -9.07
C ILE A 133 4.85 -0.91 -10.51
N ASP A 134 4.29 0.21 -11.01
CA ASP A 134 4.48 0.68 -12.38
C ASP A 134 5.44 1.88 -12.47
N GLY A 135 5.87 2.40 -11.34
CA GLY A 135 6.87 3.45 -11.24
C GLY A 135 7.11 3.88 -9.81
N VAL A 136 8.26 4.49 -9.59
CA VAL A 136 8.62 5.11 -8.31
C VAL A 136 9.32 6.43 -8.59
N LEU A 137 8.87 7.51 -7.96
CA LEU A 137 9.55 8.80 -7.93
C LEU A 137 10.06 9.06 -6.51
N ILE A 138 11.34 9.34 -6.35
CA ILE A 138 11.92 9.69 -5.04
C ILE A 138 12.32 11.18 -5.04
N ARG A 139 11.97 11.86 -3.95
CA ARG A 139 12.36 13.25 -3.69
C ARG A 139 12.96 13.38 -2.30
N SER A 140 14.05 14.15 -2.18
CA SER A 140 14.57 14.54 -0.86
C SER A 140 13.55 15.45 -0.16
N SER A 141 13.32 15.19 1.13
CA SER A 141 12.50 16.08 1.98
C SER A 141 13.28 17.27 2.52
N ASN A 142 14.61 17.28 2.33
CA ASN A 142 15.50 18.36 2.73
C ASN A 142 15.75 19.34 1.56
N GLY A 143 14.79 19.51 0.63
CA GLY A 143 14.84 20.57 -0.36
C GLY A 143 14.93 21.94 0.32
N PRO A 144 15.50 23.00 -0.34
CA PRO A 144 15.68 24.30 0.28
C PRO A 144 14.35 24.78 0.85
N LYS A 145 14.34 25.11 2.14
CA LYS A 145 13.25 25.91 2.72
C LYS A 145 13.37 27.28 2.05
N ILE A 146 12.43 27.57 1.15
CA ILE A 146 12.23 28.92 0.63
C ILE A 146 11.65 29.77 1.74
#